data_82655dbe6e8266b59f072f059996be8c
#
_entry.id   82655dbe6e8266b59f072f059996be8c
#
_cell.length_a   1.000
_cell.length_b   1.000
_cell.length_c   1.000
_cell.angle_alpha   90.00
_cell.angle_beta   90.00
_cell.angle_gamma   90.00
#
_symmetry.space_group_name_H-M   'P 1'
#
loop_
_entity.id
_entity.type
_entity.pdbx_description
1 polymer ?
#
loop_
_entity_poly.entity_id
_entity_poly.type
_entity_poly.pdbx_seq_one_letter_code
_entity_poly.pdbx_strand_id
1 'polypeptide(L)'
;MRADIIRRIIAAYDDPVVRLYCWARFWILRQRFLDEIGQYLPESGPVLDIGCGFGLFSLYYAATGRGRFIRGLDVNARRIALARRAAARLGIDNVAYEEADARAFKGDGEVAAAYMLDIVHHIPPETVPPLLSRLHACLSPGGVLLVKDVDTRPAPKRWFTWVLDRLMSPRTPVRYWSAEELGSALRAAGFETRRHAMLDFLPYPHVLYIGTRRAKLGT
;
A
#
# COMPACT_ATOMS: atom_id res chain seq x y z
N MET A 1 -9.86 -17.20 12.57
CA MET A 1 -10.53 -16.41 11.49
C MET A 1 -9.53 -15.63 10.62
N ARG A 2 -8.74 -14.69 11.16
CA ARG A 2 -7.78 -13.89 10.33
C ARG A 2 -6.65 -14.72 9.72
N ALA A 3 -6.07 -15.67 10.47
CA ALA A 3 -5.06 -16.60 9.94
C ALA A 3 -5.60 -17.51 8.82
N ASP A 4 -6.87 -17.82 8.84
CA ASP A 4 -7.52 -18.61 7.77
C ASP A 4 -7.65 -17.82 6.48
N ILE A 5 -7.97 -16.52 6.58
CA ILE A 5 -8.01 -15.62 5.43
C ILE A 5 -6.64 -15.55 4.75
N ILE A 6 -5.57 -15.38 5.51
CA ILE A 6 -4.20 -15.34 4.98
C ILE A 6 -3.85 -16.66 4.28
N ARG A 7 -4.13 -17.81 4.90
CA ARG A 7 -3.88 -19.14 4.29
C ARG A 7 -4.66 -19.31 2.97
N ARG A 8 -5.92 -18.90 2.94
CA ARG A 8 -6.76 -18.95 1.74
C ARG A 8 -6.23 -18.05 0.64
N ILE A 9 -5.79 -16.81 0.97
CA ILE A 9 -5.19 -15.89 0.00
C ILE A 9 -3.92 -16.51 -0.60
N ILE A 10 -3.02 -17.07 0.22
CA ILE A 10 -1.79 -17.71 -0.27
C ILE A 10 -2.15 -18.89 -1.19
N ALA A 11 -3.11 -19.73 -0.81
CA ALA A 11 -3.53 -20.89 -1.59
C ALA A 11 -4.21 -20.52 -2.92
N ALA A 12 -4.74 -19.31 -3.06
CA ALA A 12 -5.43 -18.87 -4.26
C ALA A 12 -4.52 -18.62 -5.47
N TYR A 13 -3.21 -18.49 -5.27
CA TYR A 13 -2.25 -18.32 -6.37
C TYR A 13 -1.83 -19.67 -6.94
N ASP A 14 -1.75 -19.80 -8.29
CA ASP A 14 -1.28 -21.02 -8.97
C ASP A 14 0.23 -21.17 -8.94
N ASP A 15 0.91 -20.03 -9.09
CA ASP A 15 2.36 -19.96 -9.22
C ASP A 15 3.02 -20.25 -7.86
N PRO A 16 3.81 -21.33 -7.71
CA PRO A 16 4.44 -21.69 -6.45
C PRO A 16 5.45 -20.65 -5.96
N VAL A 17 6.09 -19.91 -6.87
CA VAL A 17 7.01 -18.83 -6.52
C VAL A 17 6.23 -17.67 -5.90
N VAL A 18 5.08 -17.34 -6.47
CA VAL A 18 4.18 -16.31 -5.92
C VAL A 18 3.60 -16.75 -4.57
N ARG A 19 3.23 -18.03 -4.42
CA ARG A 19 2.81 -18.58 -3.10
C ARG A 19 3.89 -18.40 -2.04
N LEU A 20 5.13 -18.76 -2.37
CA LEU A 20 6.26 -18.62 -1.46
C LEU A 20 6.49 -17.14 -1.10
N TYR A 21 6.44 -16.25 -2.09
CA TYR A 21 6.50 -14.81 -1.87
C TYR A 21 5.40 -14.32 -0.94
N CYS A 22 4.15 -14.69 -1.19
CA CYS A 22 3.00 -14.31 -0.38
C CYS A 22 3.13 -14.80 1.06
N TRP A 23 3.57 -16.06 1.23
CA TRP A 23 3.84 -16.66 2.54
C TRP A 23 4.92 -15.87 3.28
N ALA A 24 6.06 -15.62 2.64
CA ALA A 24 7.16 -14.87 3.21
C ALA A 24 6.73 -13.45 3.59
N ARG A 25 5.94 -12.78 2.73
CA ARG A 25 5.46 -11.43 2.97
C ARG A 25 4.54 -11.34 4.18
N PHE A 26 3.57 -12.24 4.33
CA PHE A 26 2.70 -12.29 5.49
C PHE A 26 3.43 -12.76 6.76
N TRP A 27 4.45 -13.60 6.63
CA TRP A 27 5.30 -14.00 7.75
C TRP A 27 6.14 -12.84 8.28
N ILE A 28 6.70 -12.02 7.37
CA ILE A 28 7.48 -10.82 7.70
C ILE A 28 6.59 -9.76 8.34
N LEU A 29 5.47 -9.43 7.70
CA LEU A 29 4.64 -8.30 8.10
C LEU A 29 3.61 -8.63 9.19
N ARG A 30 3.48 -9.88 9.58
CA ARG A 30 2.62 -10.36 10.67
C ARG A 30 1.22 -9.72 10.76
N GLN A 31 0.37 -10.31 11.59
CA GLN A 31 -1.01 -9.83 11.82
C GLN A 31 -1.05 -8.40 12.38
N ARG A 32 -0.10 -8.05 13.25
CA ARG A 32 -0.03 -6.72 13.85
C ARG A 32 0.08 -5.60 12.80
N PHE A 33 0.91 -5.81 11.76
CA PHE A 33 1.02 -4.86 10.65
C PHE A 33 -0.32 -4.66 9.94
N LEU A 34 -1.02 -5.77 9.64
CA LEU A 34 -2.31 -5.72 8.95
C LEU A 34 -3.37 -5.00 9.79
N ASP A 35 -3.36 -5.22 11.10
CA ASP A 35 -4.27 -4.56 12.04
C ASP A 35 -3.95 -3.07 12.16
N GLU A 36 -2.67 -2.72 12.19
CA GLU A 36 -2.19 -1.35 12.29
C GLU A 36 -2.55 -0.50 11.08
N ILE A 37 -2.49 -1.05 9.87
CA ILE A 37 -3.00 -0.39 8.66
C ILE A 37 -4.53 -0.40 8.66
N GLY A 38 -5.14 -1.54 8.99
CA GLY A 38 -6.58 -1.75 8.93
C GLY A 38 -7.41 -0.82 9.80
N GLN A 39 -6.86 -0.36 10.94
CA GLN A 39 -7.56 0.58 11.84
C GLN A 39 -7.84 1.96 11.23
N TYR A 40 -7.07 2.34 10.21
CA TYR A 40 -7.24 3.61 9.50
C TYR A 40 -8.11 3.49 8.25
N LEU A 41 -8.40 2.27 7.80
CA LEU A 41 -9.26 2.08 6.64
C LEU A 41 -10.74 2.24 7.06
N PRO A 42 -11.56 2.91 6.23
CA PRO A 42 -12.99 3.09 6.52
C PRO A 42 -13.69 1.72 6.58
N GLU A 43 -14.82 1.61 7.26
CA GLU A 43 -15.62 0.39 7.28
C GLU A 43 -16.29 0.13 5.93
N SER A 44 -16.58 1.19 5.18
CA SER A 44 -17.24 1.12 3.87
C SER A 44 -16.73 2.21 2.92
N GLY A 45 -17.05 2.05 1.65
CA GLY A 45 -16.71 3.01 0.59
C GLY A 45 -15.48 2.64 -0.22
N PRO A 46 -15.16 3.48 -1.22
CA PRO A 46 -14.06 3.22 -2.15
C PRO A 46 -12.69 3.46 -1.50
N VAL A 47 -11.79 2.50 -1.70
CA VAL A 47 -10.40 2.53 -1.22
C VAL A 47 -9.45 2.28 -2.38
N LEU A 48 -8.36 3.02 -2.46
CA LEU A 48 -7.35 2.91 -3.51
C LEU A 48 -6.07 2.28 -2.97
N ASP A 49 -5.60 1.22 -3.64
CA ASP A 49 -4.32 0.55 -3.38
C ASP A 49 -3.34 0.87 -4.50
N ILE A 50 -2.40 1.77 -4.27
CA ILE A 50 -1.38 2.18 -5.25
C ILE A 50 -0.16 1.28 -5.13
N GLY A 51 0.17 0.56 -6.22
CA GLY A 51 1.25 -0.42 -6.22
C GLY A 51 0.81 -1.73 -5.56
N CYS A 52 -0.39 -2.19 -5.86
CA CYS A 52 -1.00 -3.35 -5.21
C CYS A 52 -0.25 -4.68 -5.45
N GLY A 53 0.65 -4.73 -6.44
CA GLY A 53 1.41 -5.92 -6.78
C GLY A 53 0.51 -7.12 -7.12
N PHE A 54 0.68 -8.21 -6.39
CA PHE A 54 -0.16 -9.40 -6.51
C PHE A 54 -1.54 -9.26 -5.85
N GLY A 55 -1.87 -8.10 -5.26
CA GLY A 55 -3.14 -7.85 -4.60
C GLY A 55 -3.27 -8.42 -3.19
N LEU A 56 -2.15 -8.72 -2.53
CA LEU A 56 -2.12 -9.37 -1.22
C LEU A 56 -2.92 -8.63 -0.15
N PHE A 57 -2.63 -7.33 -0.02
CA PHE A 57 -3.27 -6.47 0.98
C PHE A 57 -4.68 -6.10 0.57
N SER A 58 -4.92 -5.82 -0.73
CA SER A 58 -6.26 -5.56 -1.24
C SER A 58 -7.19 -6.74 -0.96
N LEU A 59 -6.76 -7.98 -1.24
CA LEU A 59 -7.55 -9.19 -0.95
C LEU A 59 -7.82 -9.36 0.54
N TYR A 60 -6.81 -9.10 1.38
CA TYR A 60 -6.97 -9.19 2.82
C TYR A 60 -7.98 -8.16 3.36
N TYR A 61 -7.84 -6.88 2.95
CA TYR A 61 -8.72 -5.83 3.43
C TYR A 61 -10.13 -5.90 2.82
N ALA A 62 -10.28 -6.40 1.59
CA ALA A 62 -11.59 -6.69 1.01
C ALA A 62 -12.30 -7.85 1.74
N ALA A 63 -11.57 -8.94 2.05
CA ALA A 63 -12.11 -10.08 2.77
C ALA A 63 -12.51 -9.77 4.23
N THR A 64 -11.82 -8.81 4.86
CA THR A 64 -12.07 -8.42 6.26
C THR A 64 -13.00 -7.24 6.43
N GLY A 65 -13.33 -6.52 5.37
CA GLY A 65 -14.21 -5.35 5.38
C GLY A 65 -15.11 -5.33 4.16
N ARG A 66 -16.23 -6.07 4.19
CA ARG A 66 -17.14 -6.24 3.05
C ARG A 66 -17.81 -4.95 2.55
N GLY A 67 -17.89 -3.93 3.38
CA GLY A 67 -18.39 -2.61 2.97
C GLY A 67 -17.41 -1.79 2.14
N ARG A 68 -16.13 -2.18 2.08
CA ARG A 68 -15.11 -1.52 1.27
C ARG A 68 -15.14 -2.03 -0.15
N PHE A 69 -14.90 -1.15 -1.10
CA PHE A 69 -14.57 -1.53 -2.47
C PHE A 69 -13.13 -1.08 -2.76
N ILE A 70 -12.23 -2.03 -2.99
CA ILE A 70 -10.81 -1.73 -3.16
C ILE A 70 -10.43 -1.78 -4.63
N ARG A 71 -9.91 -0.66 -5.15
CA ARG A 71 -9.31 -0.57 -6.48
C ARG A 71 -7.79 -0.63 -6.36
N GLY A 72 -7.17 -1.72 -6.83
CA GLY A 72 -5.73 -1.92 -6.83
C GLY A 72 -5.12 -1.56 -8.18
N LEU A 73 -4.06 -0.74 -8.16
CA LEU A 73 -3.31 -0.31 -9.33
C LEU A 73 -1.87 -0.82 -9.27
N ASP A 74 -1.37 -1.41 -10.35
CA ASP A 74 0.06 -1.79 -10.50
C ASP A 74 0.45 -1.73 -11.97
N VAL A 75 1.70 -1.37 -12.28
CA VAL A 75 2.22 -1.28 -13.65
C VAL A 75 2.46 -2.65 -14.29
N ASN A 76 2.47 -3.72 -13.52
CA ASN A 76 2.83 -5.06 -13.97
C ASN A 76 1.57 -5.87 -14.33
N ALA A 77 1.29 -5.98 -15.62
CA ALA A 77 0.17 -6.74 -16.18
C ALA A 77 0.09 -8.19 -15.63
N ARG A 78 1.24 -8.88 -15.47
CA ARG A 78 1.26 -10.25 -14.94
C ARG A 78 0.81 -10.29 -13.47
N ARG A 79 1.26 -9.34 -12.65
CA ARG A 79 0.84 -9.24 -11.23
C ARG A 79 -0.66 -8.97 -11.14
N ILE A 80 -1.17 -8.05 -11.94
CA ILE A 80 -2.61 -7.74 -12.03
C ILE A 80 -3.43 -8.95 -12.47
N ALA A 81 -2.98 -9.69 -13.48
CA ALA A 81 -3.66 -10.91 -13.92
C ALA A 81 -3.71 -11.99 -12.81
N LEU A 82 -2.65 -12.13 -12.03
CA LEU A 82 -2.60 -13.03 -10.86
C LEU A 82 -3.53 -12.57 -9.75
N ALA A 83 -3.56 -11.28 -9.43
CA ALA A 83 -4.45 -10.71 -8.45
C ALA A 83 -5.93 -10.92 -8.81
N ARG A 84 -6.31 -10.68 -10.06
CA ARG A 84 -7.67 -10.95 -10.57
C ARG A 84 -8.08 -12.40 -10.43
N ARG A 85 -7.20 -13.34 -10.80
CA ARG A 85 -7.47 -14.79 -10.66
C ARG A 85 -7.62 -15.19 -9.20
N ALA A 86 -6.77 -14.67 -8.32
CA ALA A 86 -6.86 -14.95 -6.89
C ALA A 86 -8.18 -14.41 -6.29
N ALA A 87 -8.61 -13.21 -6.65
CA ALA A 87 -9.90 -12.66 -6.24
C ALA A 87 -11.08 -13.54 -6.68
N ALA A 88 -11.10 -13.96 -7.95
CA ALA A 88 -12.13 -14.82 -8.49
C ALA A 88 -12.20 -16.18 -7.76
N ARG A 89 -11.07 -16.83 -7.48
CA ARG A 89 -11.01 -18.10 -6.73
C ARG A 89 -11.50 -17.98 -5.29
N LEU A 90 -11.28 -16.83 -4.68
CA LEU A 90 -11.70 -16.56 -3.31
C LEU A 90 -13.17 -16.14 -3.22
N GLY A 91 -13.82 -15.84 -4.36
CA GLY A 91 -15.15 -15.26 -4.40
C GLY A 91 -15.19 -13.86 -3.76
N ILE A 92 -14.10 -13.09 -3.91
CA ILE A 92 -14.02 -11.71 -3.42
C ILE A 92 -14.43 -10.79 -4.58
N ASP A 93 -15.58 -10.17 -4.48
CA ASP A 93 -16.22 -9.34 -5.49
C ASP A 93 -16.12 -7.83 -5.22
N ASN A 94 -15.70 -7.46 -4.02
CA ASN A 94 -15.48 -6.07 -3.60
C ASN A 94 -14.04 -5.59 -3.80
N VAL A 95 -13.35 -6.14 -4.83
CA VAL A 95 -12.02 -5.71 -5.25
C VAL A 95 -11.94 -5.68 -6.78
N ALA A 96 -11.29 -4.65 -7.33
CA ALA A 96 -10.96 -4.57 -8.74
C ALA A 96 -9.47 -4.26 -8.91
N TYR A 97 -8.86 -4.79 -9.96
CA TYR A 97 -7.45 -4.57 -10.27
C TYR A 97 -7.27 -4.00 -11.66
N GLU A 98 -6.39 -3.02 -11.80
CA GLU A 98 -6.12 -2.32 -13.05
C GLU A 98 -4.61 -2.21 -13.28
N GLU A 99 -4.18 -2.49 -14.52
CA GLU A 99 -2.83 -2.18 -14.96
C GLU A 99 -2.75 -0.67 -15.18
N ALA A 100 -2.07 0.02 -14.29
CA ALA A 100 -1.92 1.47 -14.35
C ALA A 100 -0.61 1.93 -13.72
N ASP A 101 -0.05 2.97 -14.31
CA ASP A 101 1.14 3.63 -13.77
C ASP A 101 0.70 4.70 -12.75
N ALA A 102 1.18 4.56 -11.51
CA ALA A 102 0.92 5.55 -10.46
C ALA A 102 1.36 6.97 -10.86
N ARG A 103 2.39 7.09 -11.71
CA ARG A 103 2.86 8.38 -12.24
C ARG A 103 1.81 9.07 -13.11
N ALA A 104 1.01 8.29 -13.82
CA ALA A 104 -0.06 8.76 -14.70
C ALA A 104 -1.45 8.78 -14.02
N PHE A 105 -1.54 8.42 -12.74
CA PHE A 105 -2.80 8.45 -11.99
C PHE A 105 -3.41 9.86 -12.01
N LYS A 106 -4.64 10.00 -12.49
CA LYS A 106 -5.30 11.30 -12.68
C LYS A 106 -6.18 11.74 -11.51
N GLY A 107 -6.45 10.85 -10.54
CA GLY A 107 -7.33 11.14 -9.42
C GLY A 107 -8.81 11.01 -9.81
N ASP A 108 -9.15 9.99 -10.59
CA ASP A 108 -10.52 9.77 -11.05
C ASP A 108 -11.42 9.27 -9.91
N GLY A 109 -12.46 10.02 -9.64
CA GLY A 109 -13.44 9.70 -8.59
C GLY A 109 -13.00 10.13 -7.18
N GLU A 110 -13.96 10.06 -6.27
CA GLU A 110 -13.74 10.34 -4.85
C GLU A 110 -13.53 9.03 -4.09
N VAL A 111 -12.49 8.97 -3.24
CA VAL A 111 -12.17 7.80 -2.44
C VAL A 111 -12.15 8.14 -0.94
N ALA A 112 -12.61 7.22 -0.11
CA ALA A 112 -12.63 7.38 1.34
C ALA A 112 -11.24 7.19 1.96
N ALA A 113 -10.41 6.33 1.35
CA ALA A 113 -9.01 6.15 1.74
C ALA A 113 -8.16 5.72 0.55
N ALA A 114 -6.85 5.97 0.66
CA ALA A 114 -5.85 5.42 -0.23
C ALA A 114 -4.67 4.88 0.58
N TYR A 115 -3.95 3.88 0.05
CA TYR A 115 -2.71 3.45 0.66
C TYR A 115 -1.64 3.09 -0.36
N MET A 116 -0.39 3.27 0.07
CA MET A 116 0.85 2.98 -0.66
C MET A 116 1.77 2.20 0.28
N LEU A 117 1.90 0.90 0.07
CA LEU A 117 2.65 0.02 0.95
C LEU A 117 3.91 -0.51 0.24
N ASP A 118 5.09 -0.02 0.64
CA ASP A 118 6.40 -0.36 0.07
C ASP A 118 6.51 -0.08 -1.44
N ILE A 119 6.00 1.05 -1.90
CA ILE A 119 6.02 1.42 -3.32
C ILE A 119 6.72 2.76 -3.58
N VAL A 120 6.71 3.71 -2.63
CA VAL A 120 7.18 5.08 -2.88
C VAL A 120 8.66 5.11 -3.27
N HIS A 121 9.47 4.24 -2.68
CA HIS A 121 10.90 4.12 -3.00
C HIS A 121 11.18 3.57 -4.42
N HIS A 122 10.16 3.03 -5.11
CA HIS A 122 10.23 2.61 -6.51
C HIS A 122 9.74 3.67 -7.50
N ILE A 123 9.16 4.76 -7.01
CA ILE A 123 8.64 5.87 -7.84
C ILE A 123 9.74 6.93 -8.00
N PRO A 124 9.99 7.45 -9.21
CA PRO A 124 10.93 8.54 -9.41
C PRO A 124 10.59 9.74 -8.52
N PRO A 125 11.57 10.29 -7.80
CA PRO A 125 11.32 11.31 -6.77
C PRO A 125 10.55 12.54 -7.25
N GLU A 126 10.82 12.95 -8.47
CA GLU A 126 10.18 14.11 -9.11
C GLU A 126 8.69 13.89 -9.38
N THR A 127 8.24 12.64 -9.44
CA THR A 127 6.85 12.29 -9.69
C THR A 127 6.03 12.06 -8.42
N VAL A 128 6.69 11.91 -7.28
CA VAL A 128 5.99 11.69 -5.99
C VAL A 128 5.18 12.91 -5.54
N PRO A 129 5.70 14.15 -5.53
CA PRO A 129 4.90 15.29 -5.11
C PRO A 129 3.62 15.49 -5.95
N PRO A 130 3.64 15.48 -7.31
CA PRO A 130 2.42 15.59 -8.09
C PRO A 130 1.47 14.40 -7.89
N LEU A 131 1.96 13.17 -7.63
CA LEU A 131 1.11 12.05 -7.28
C LEU A 131 0.38 12.30 -5.95
N LEU A 132 1.10 12.73 -4.90
CA LEU A 132 0.51 13.04 -3.60
C LEU A 132 -0.56 14.14 -3.70
N SER A 133 -0.33 15.17 -4.52
CA SER A 133 -1.32 16.23 -4.76
C SER A 133 -2.60 15.69 -5.43
N ARG A 134 -2.47 14.78 -6.40
CA ARG A 134 -3.63 14.13 -7.04
C ARG A 134 -4.37 13.22 -6.06
N LEU A 135 -3.64 12.46 -5.23
CA LEU A 135 -4.24 11.64 -4.18
C LEU A 135 -4.99 12.51 -3.15
N HIS A 136 -4.40 13.64 -2.76
CA HIS A 136 -5.10 14.58 -1.88
C HIS A 136 -6.40 15.10 -2.51
N ALA A 137 -6.37 15.43 -3.81
CA ALA A 137 -7.54 15.97 -4.52
C ALA A 137 -8.69 14.94 -4.64
N CYS A 138 -8.38 13.65 -4.82
CA CYS A 138 -9.40 12.59 -4.96
C CYS A 138 -9.89 12.00 -3.63
N LEU A 139 -9.24 12.26 -2.50
CA LEU A 139 -9.75 11.82 -1.21
C LEU A 139 -10.97 12.63 -0.80
N SER A 140 -11.96 11.98 -0.19
CA SER A 140 -13.09 12.67 0.46
C SER A 140 -12.59 13.58 1.60
N PRO A 141 -13.34 14.63 1.95
CA PRO A 141 -13.07 15.40 3.17
C PRO A 141 -13.04 14.48 4.41
N GLY A 142 -11.96 14.53 5.18
CA GLY A 142 -11.68 13.58 6.27
C GLY A 142 -11.07 12.25 5.82
N GLY A 143 -10.94 12.03 4.52
CA GLY A 143 -10.30 10.84 3.96
C GLY A 143 -8.82 10.74 4.29
N VAL A 144 -8.28 9.52 4.23
CA VAL A 144 -6.94 9.19 4.73
C VAL A 144 -6.07 8.60 3.62
N LEU A 145 -4.85 9.10 3.51
CA LEU A 145 -3.76 8.47 2.77
C LEU A 145 -2.79 7.81 3.75
N LEU A 146 -2.59 6.50 3.60
CA LEU A 146 -1.59 5.75 4.34
C LEU A 146 -0.37 5.51 3.45
N VAL A 147 0.79 5.97 3.87
CA VAL A 147 2.05 5.68 3.17
C VAL A 147 2.96 4.93 4.14
N LYS A 148 3.21 3.68 3.83
CA LYS A 148 4.18 2.85 4.55
C LYS A 148 5.42 2.67 3.69
N ASP A 149 6.56 3.05 4.22
CA ASP A 149 7.83 2.86 3.54
C ASP A 149 8.98 2.63 4.55
N VAL A 150 10.17 2.42 4.02
CA VAL A 150 11.39 2.18 4.77
C VAL A 150 12.10 3.50 5.01
N ASP A 151 12.43 3.80 6.28
CA ASP A 151 13.24 4.97 6.62
C ASP A 151 14.72 4.75 6.25
N THR A 152 15.41 5.84 5.99
CA THR A 152 16.85 5.84 5.73
C THR A 152 17.70 5.56 6.97
N ARG A 153 17.13 5.62 8.17
CA ARG A 153 17.81 5.39 9.45
C ARG A 153 17.18 4.25 10.25
N PRO A 154 17.97 3.44 10.97
CA PRO A 154 19.44 3.39 11.01
C PRO A 154 20.04 2.65 9.80
N ALA A 155 21.27 3.02 9.42
CA ALA A 155 21.97 2.54 8.23
C ALA A 155 22.06 1.00 8.08
N PRO A 156 22.35 0.20 9.14
CA PRO A 156 22.39 -1.26 9.01
C PRO A 156 21.08 -1.88 8.56
N LYS A 157 19.96 -1.34 9.06
CA LYS A 157 18.62 -1.80 8.68
C LYS A 157 18.30 -1.47 7.21
N ARG A 158 18.73 -0.31 6.73
CA ARG A 158 18.61 0.10 5.33
C ARG A 158 19.37 -0.85 4.39
N TRP A 159 20.58 -1.27 4.75
CA TRP A 159 21.36 -2.18 3.93
C TRP A 159 20.67 -3.54 3.77
N PHE A 160 20.13 -4.08 4.84
CA PHE A 160 19.35 -5.33 4.80
C PHE A 160 18.14 -5.22 3.87
N THR A 161 17.37 -4.14 3.97
CA THR A 161 16.24 -3.88 3.10
C THR A 161 16.67 -3.74 1.63
N TRP A 162 17.76 -3.01 1.39
CA TRP A 162 18.29 -2.83 0.03
C TRP A 162 18.68 -4.17 -0.62
N VAL A 163 19.29 -5.09 0.11
CA VAL A 163 19.61 -6.44 -0.39
C VAL A 163 18.34 -7.17 -0.80
N LEU A 164 17.29 -7.12 0.02
CA LEU A 164 16.02 -7.78 -0.30
C LEU A 164 15.30 -7.13 -1.49
N ASP A 165 15.25 -5.81 -1.55
CA ASP A 165 14.66 -5.09 -2.68
C ASP A 165 15.41 -5.41 -3.98
N ARG A 166 16.74 -5.54 -3.91
CA ARG A 166 17.56 -5.91 -5.06
C ARG A 166 17.30 -7.34 -5.54
N LEU A 167 17.04 -8.26 -4.62
CA LEU A 167 16.65 -9.65 -4.94
C LEU A 167 15.25 -9.72 -5.54
N MET A 168 14.31 -8.92 -5.03
CA MET A 168 12.92 -8.95 -5.43
C MET A 168 12.61 -8.12 -6.69
N SER A 169 13.39 -7.06 -6.92
CA SER A 169 13.18 -6.13 -8.04
C SER A 169 14.54 -5.65 -8.61
N PRO A 170 15.34 -6.55 -9.21
CA PRO A 170 16.74 -6.29 -9.56
C PRO A 170 16.96 -5.17 -10.59
N ARG A 171 15.94 -4.85 -11.37
CA ARG A 171 16.00 -3.85 -12.45
C ARG A 171 15.36 -2.50 -12.12
N THR A 172 14.73 -2.37 -10.96
CA THR A 172 14.05 -1.13 -10.57
C THR A 172 15.01 -0.26 -9.75
N PRO A 173 15.25 1.01 -10.11
CA PRO A 173 15.95 1.94 -9.26
C PRO A 173 15.21 2.10 -7.93
N VAL A 174 15.94 2.11 -6.83
CA VAL A 174 15.38 2.28 -5.49
C VAL A 174 15.96 3.55 -4.89
N ARG A 175 15.08 4.48 -4.49
CA ARG A 175 15.45 5.64 -3.69
C ARG A 175 14.65 5.67 -2.40
N TYR A 176 15.31 5.49 -1.29
CA TYR A 176 14.69 5.64 0.02
C TYR A 176 14.54 7.12 0.38
N TRP A 177 13.37 7.47 0.84
CA TRP A 177 13.06 8.78 1.38
C TRP A 177 13.42 8.83 2.86
N SER A 178 14.01 9.92 3.30
CA SER A 178 14.09 10.15 4.73
C SER A 178 12.69 10.46 5.28
N ALA A 179 12.52 10.16 6.56
CA ALA A 179 11.25 10.43 7.23
C ALA A 179 10.83 11.90 7.17
N GLU A 180 11.78 12.82 7.11
CA GLU A 180 11.53 14.25 7.01
C GLU A 180 11.13 14.66 5.59
N GLU A 181 11.83 14.17 4.56
CA GLU A 181 11.53 14.46 3.15
C GLU A 181 10.12 14.02 2.78
N LEU A 182 9.75 12.77 3.07
CA LEU A 182 8.42 12.24 2.73
C LEU A 182 7.31 12.93 3.54
N GLY A 183 7.55 13.19 4.83
CA GLY A 183 6.61 13.95 5.66
C GLY A 183 6.39 15.38 5.15
N SER A 184 7.46 16.04 4.66
CA SER A 184 7.37 17.37 4.06
C SER A 184 6.64 17.35 2.73
N ALA A 185 6.87 16.36 1.87
CA ALA A 185 6.15 16.18 0.62
C ALA A 185 4.63 15.98 0.84
N LEU A 186 4.25 15.19 1.84
CA LEU A 186 2.85 15.00 2.22
C LEU A 186 2.20 16.31 2.70
N ARG A 187 2.88 17.06 3.57
CA ARG A 187 2.37 18.38 4.04
C ARG A 187 2.26 19.38 2.88
N ALA A 188 3.25 19.42 2.00
CA ALA A 188 3.23 20.28 0.81
C ALA A 188 2.08 19.94 -0.14
N ALA A 189 1.67 18.65 -0.21
CA ALA A 189 0.50 18.22 -0.96
C ALA A 189 -0.85 18.54 -0.28
N GLY A 190 -0.84 19.14 0.93
CA GLY A 190 -2.05 19.57 1.66
C GLY A 190 -2.52 18.63 2.77
N PHE A 191 -1.80 17.54 3.05
CA PHE A 191 -2.19 16.61 4.10
C PHE A 191 -1.84 17.13 5.51
N GLU A 192 -2.74 16.92 6.45
CA GLU A 192 -2.38 16.87 7.86
C GLU A 192 -1.68 15.55 8.12
N THR A 193 -0.39 15.58 8.45
CA THR A 193 0.45 14.39 8.47
C THR A 193 0.85 14.02 9.89
N ARG A 194 0.55 12.79 10.29
CA ARG A 194 1.11 12.13 11.47
C ARG A 194 2.07 11.03 11.03
N ARG A 195 3.12 10.82 11.81
CA ARG A 195 4.12 9.78 11.58
C ARG A 195 4.11 8.81 12.75
N HIS A 196 4.19 7.53 12.42
CA HIS A 196 4.21 6.45 13.39
C HIS A 196 5.30 5.44 13.01
N ALA A 197 6.20 5.15 13.96
CA ALA A 197 7.21 4.10 13.77
C ALA A 197 6.57 2.75 14.03
N MET A 198 6.56 1.89 13.03
CA MET A 198 6.02 0.53 13.15
C MET A 198 7.08 -0.36 13.80
N LEU A 199 6.75 -0.94 14.95
CA LEU A 199 7.61 -1.89 15.64
C LEU A 199 7.40 -3.28 15.04
N ASP A 200 8.39 -3.74 14.26
CA ASP A 200 8.39 -5.08 13.70
C ASP A 200 9.46 -5.96 14.34
N PHE A 201 9.27 -7.30 14.25
CA PHE A 201 10.23 -8.29 14.77
C PHE A 201 11.55 -8.27 14.01
N LEU A 202 11.51 -8.01 12.71
CA LEU A 202 12.70 -7.88 11.89
C LEU A 202 13.26 -6.46 11.97
N PRO A 203 14.57 -6.30 11.72
CA PRO A 203 15.24 -5.01 11.80
C PRO A 203 14.89 -4.08 10.61
N TYR A 204 13.61 -4.00 10.24
CA TYR A 204 13.14 -3.04 9.25
C TYR A 204 12.82 -1.70 9.92
N PRO A 205 13.31 -0.58 9.40
CA PRO A 205 12.91 0.74 9.85
C PRO A 205 11.60 1.15 9.16
N HIS A 206 10.51 0.42 9.46
CA HIS A 206 9.22 0.73 8.88
C HIS A 206 8.61 1.98 9.51
N VAL A 207 8.18 2.90 8.67
CA VAL A 207 7.47 4.12 9.07
C VAL A 207 6.14 4.18 8.33
N LEU A 208 5.08 4.43 9.10
CA LEU A 208 3.75 4.70 8.59
C LEU A 208 3.47 6.20 8.69
N TYR A 209 3.13 6.81 7.57
CA TYR A 209 2.60 8.16 7.50
C TYR A 209 1.09 8.08 7.32
N ILE A 210 0.38 8.82 8.13
CA ILE A 210 -1.07 8.97 8.07
C ILE A 210 -1.34 10.41 7.66
N GLY A 211 -1.67 10.62 6.37
CA GLY A 211 -2.06 11.90 5.82
C GLY A 211 -3.57 12.02 5.80
N THR A 212 -4.13 13.01 6.47
CA THR A 212 -5.57 13.26 6.46
C THR A 212 -5.90 14.47 5.61
N ARG A 213 -6.88 14.37 4.71
CA ARG A 213 -7.47 15.52 4.04
C ARG A 213 -8.42 16.22 5.01
N ARG A 214 -8.17 17.51 5.28
CA ARG A 214 -9.08 18.27 6.17
C ARG A 214 -10.53 18.17 5.71
N ALA A 215 -11.43 17.93 6.64
CA ALA A 215 -12.84 18.19 6.42
C ALA A 215 -13.03 19.70 6.16
N LYS A 216 -13.82 20.06 5.14
CA LYS A 216 -14.24 21.46 5.03
C LYS A 216 -15.05 21.78 6.27
N LEU A 217 -14.60 22.71 7.09
CA LEU A 217 -15.43 23.31 8.12
C LEU A 217 -16.65 23.88 7.38
N GLY A 218 -17.84 23.36 7.68
CA GLY A 218 -19.08 23.89 7.13
C GLY A 218 -19.18 25.36 7.50
N THR A 219 -19.24 26.22 6.49
CA THR A 219 -19.63 27.63 6.62
C THR A 219 -21.12 27.70 6.85
#